data_d2a28192e36468cb3f2034a9827d415a
#
_entry.id   d2a28192e36468cb3f2034a9827d415a
#
_cell.length_a   1.000
_cell.length_b   1.000
_cell.length_c   1.000
_cell.angle_alpha   90.00
_cell.angle_beta   90.00
_cell.angle_gamma   90.00
#
_symmetry.space_group_name_H-M   'P 1'
#
loop_
_entity.id
_entity.type
_entity.pdbx_description
1 polymer ?
#
loop_
_entity_poly.entity_id
_entity_poly.type
_entity_poly.pdbx_seq_one_letter_code
_entity_poly.pdbx_strand_id
1 'polypeptide(L)'
;MTRTDNAAKKVILVVEDLPFDAEFTLQALEKFEGSVDVDVARDGWDALVLMKQRHFDLILMDLKMPRMDGFETMILMRGYQLQHEVPLIILTNSDLEADRERARQLGAVDYVHKSGDLARFRSALQATVEKHMRV
;
A
#
# COMPACT_ATOMS: atom_id res chain seq x y z
N MET A 1 -7.00 20.73 -24.90
CA MET A 1 -6.99 20.43 -24.21
C MET A 1 -6.64 19.81 -23.71
N THR A 2 -6.38 19.88 -23.61
CA THR A 2 -6.06 19.16 -23.19
C THR A 2 -6.46 18.61 -22.24
N ARG A 3 -6.95 18.20 -22.00
CA ARG A 3 -7.20 17.52 -21.05
C ARG A 3 -6.31 16.56 -20.52
N THR A 4 -5.26 16.28 -21.04
CA THR A 4 -4.40 15.24 -20.65
C THR A 4 -3.80 15.45 -19.32
N ASP A 5 -3.52 16.65 -18.95
CA ASP A 5 -3.02 16.90 -17.64
C ASP A 5 -4.07 16.62 -16.61
N ASN A 6 -5.30 16.51 -17.06
CA ASN A 6 -6.37 16.03 -16.22
C ASN A 6 -6.55 14.56 -16.34
N ALA A 7 -5.65 13.92 -17.06
CA ALA A 7 -5.67 12.50 -17.10
C ALA A 7 -5.68 12.03 -15.69
N ALA A 8 -6.40 11.01 -15.45
CA ALA A 8 -6.59 10.49 -14.13
C ALA A 8 -5.25 10.30 -13.44
N LYS A 9 -5.14 10.86 -12.26
CA LYS A 9 -4.02 10.56 -11.41
C LYS A 9 -4.07 9.10 -11.01
N LYS A 10 -2.93 8.52 -10.75
CA LYS A 10 -2.89 7.21 -10.13
C LYS A 10 -3.43 7.31 -8.72
N VAL A 11 -4.04 6.26 -8.23
CA VAL A 11 -4.63 6.25 -6.90
C VAL A 11 -3.97 5.17 -6.05
N ILE A 12 -3.47 5.57 -4.90
CA ILE A 12 -2.79 4.67 -3.97
C ILE A 12 -3.67 4.50 -2.74
N LEU A 13 -3.85 3.25 -2.31
CA LEU A 13 -4.48 2.96 -1.03
C LEU A 13 -3.39 2.63 -0.02
N VAL A 14 -3.39 3.35 1.11
CA VAL A 14 -2.50 3.06 2.24
C VAL A 14 -3.35 2.46 3.34
N VAL A 15 -3.00 1.25 3.79
CA VAL A 15 -3.71 0.56 4.87
C VAL A 15 -2.79 0.53 6.08
N GLU A 16 -3.10 1.35 7.07
CA GLU A 16 -2.23 1.56 8.22
C GLU A 16 -3.05 2.01 9.42
N ASP A 17 -2.95 1.31 10.55
CA ASP A 17 -3.74 1.65 11.74
C ASP A 17 -3.07 2.69 12.63
N LEU A 18 -1.74 2.82 12.56
CA LEU A 18 -1.02 3.77 13.41
C LEU A 18 -0.94 5.13 12.72
N PRO A 19 -1.54 6.18 13.34
CA PRO A 19 -1.55 7.51 12.69
C PRO A 19 -0.17 8.03 12.36
N PHE A 20 0.82 7.80 13.24
CA PHE A 20 2.17 8.28 13.00
C PHE A 20 2.79 7.60 11.78
N ASP A 21 2.61 6.29 11.67
CA ASP A 21 3.15 5.54 10.54
C ASP A 21 2.43 5.93 9.24
N ALA A 22 1.12 6.13 9.32
CA ALA A 22 0.36 6.58 8.15
C ALA A 22 0.86 7.93 7.67
N GLU A 23 1.05 8.87 8.59
CA GLU A 23 1.55 10.20 8.26
C GLU A 23 2.91 10.13 7.61
N PHE A 24 3.79 9.28 8.13
CA PHE A 24 5.12 9.14 7.59
C PHE A 24 5.10 8.57 6.17
N THR A 25 4.22 7.59 5.94
CA THR A 25 4.04 7.04 4.60
C THR A 25 3.52 8.10 3.64
N LEU A 26 2.55 8.91 4.09
CA LEU A 26 2.03 9.99 3.26
C LEU A 26 3.09 11.01 2.91
N GLN A 27 3.98 11.33 3.86
CA GLN A 27 5.08 12.25 3.59
C GLN A 27 6.02 11.69 2.52
N ALA A 28 6.28 10.39 2.57
CA ALA A 28 7.12 9.76 1.55
C ALA A 28 6.48 9.86 0.17
N LEU A 29 5.15 9.78 0.12
CA LEU A 29 4.42 9.83 -1.15
C LEU A 29 4.28 11.24 -1.70
N GLU A 30 4.61 12.27 -0.91
CA GLU A 30 4.58 13.65 -1.40
C GLU A 30 5.50 13.87 -2.59
N LYS A 31 6.51 13.03 -2.75
CA LYS A 31 7.38 13.07 -3.92
C LYS A 31 6.56 12.99 -5.22
N PHE A 32 5.42 12.32 -5.18
CA PHE A 32 4.59 12.08 -6.36
C PHE A 32 3.38 13.02 -6.42
N GLU A 33 3.39 14.07 -5.60
CA GLU A 33 2.30 15.03 -5.56
C GLU A 33 2.00 15.56 -6.96
N GLY A 34 0.73 15.64 -7.30
CA GLY A 34 0.31 16.02 -8.64
C GLY A 34 0.10 14.84 -9.56
N SER A 35 0.77 13.71 -9.29
CA SER A 35 0.64 12.50 -10.09
C SER A 35 -0.21 11.43 -9.43
N VAL A 36 -0.39 11.49 -8.11
CA VAL A 36 -1.14 10.49 -7.37
C VAL A 36 -2.12 11.12 -6.40
N ASP A 37 -3.22 10.42 -6.18
CA ASP A 37 -4.13 10.66 -5.08
C ASP A 37 -3.97 9.51 -4.09
N VAL A 38 -4.15 9.77 -2.80
CA VAL A 38 -3.95 8.76 -1.78
C VAL A 38 -5.18 8.68 -0.88
N ASP A 39 -5.70 7.47 -0.70
CA ASP A 39 -6.71 7.19 0.31
C ASP A 39 -6.05 6.41 1.43
N VAL A 40 -6.52 6.61 2.65
CA VAL A 40 -6.01 5.91 3.82
C VAL A 40 -7.13 5.10 4.46
N ALA A 41 -6.87 3.80 4.64
CA ALA A 41 -7.73 2.93 5.42
C ALA A 41 -7.04 2.65 6.75
N ARG A 42 -7.80 2.67 7.82
CA ARG A 42 -7.26 2.53 9.17
C ARG A 42 -7.22 1.10 9.67
N ASP A 43 -7.82 0.17 8.93
CA ASP A 43 -7.77 -1.25 9.25
C ASP A 43 -8.17 -2.05 8.01
N GLY A 44 -8.12 -3.37 8.14
CA GLY A 44 -8.44 -4.25 7.01
C GLY A 44 -9.89 -4.13 6.55
N TRP A 45 -10.83 -3.95 7.48
CA TRP A 45 -12.22 -3.81 7.12
C TRP A 45 -12.48 -2.55 6.31
N ASP A 46 -11.90 -1.43 6.74
CA ASP A 46 -12.02 -0.17 6.05
C ASP A 46 -11.41 -0.28 4.65
N ALA A 47 -10.28 -0.97 4.56
CA ALA A 47 -9.64 -1.20 3.26
C ALA A 47 -10.54 -1.97 2.31
N LEU A 48 -11.18 -3.03 2.80
CA LEU A 48 -12.08 -3.81 1.95
C LEU A 48 -13.26 -2.98 1.46
N VAL A 49 -13.80 -2.12 2.32
CA VAL A 49 -14.90 -1.23 1.93
C VAL A 49 -14.44 -0.29 0.81
N LEU A 50 -13.27 0.32 0.98
CA LEU A 50 -12.75 1.23 -0.04
C LEU A 50 -12.46 0.50 -1.35
N MET A 51 -11.95 -0.72 -1.28
CA MET A 51 -11.66 -1.51 -2.48
C MET A 51 -12.90 -1.88 -3.27
N LYS A 52 -14.06 -1.93 -2.61
CA LYS A 52 -15.33 -2.17 -3.29
C LYS A 52 -15.86 -0.91 -3.95
N GLN A 53 -15.42 0.25 -3.51
CA GLN A 53 -15.96 1.53 -3.96
C GLN A 53 -15.20 2.12 -5.13
N ARG A 54 -13.91 1.84 -5.24
CA ARG A 54 -13.10 2.41 -6.31
C ARG A 54 -11.92 1.52 -6.64
N HIS A 55 -11.38 1.73 -7.83
CA HIS A 55 -10.18 1.03 -8.28
C HIS A 55 -8.94 1.75 -7.77
N PHE A 56 -7.96 1.00 -7.34
CA PHE A 56 -6.65 1.52 -6.94
C PHE A 56 -5.60 1.06 -7.92
N ASP A 57 -4.55 1.83 -8.06
CA ASP A 57 -3.42 1.50 -8.92
C ASP A 57 -2.28 0.86 -8.13
N LEU A 58 -2.28 1.03 -6.82
CA LEU A 58 -1.27 0.48 -5.94
C LEU A 58 -1.84 0.40 -4.53
N ILE A 59 -1.50 -0.66 -3.82
CA ILE A 59 -1.91 -0.83 -2.42
C ILE A 59 -0.66 -1.00 -1.56
N LEU A 60 -0.53 -0.16 -0.54
CA LEU A 60 0.52 -0.25 0.47
C LEU A 60 -0.14 -0.67 1.77
N MET A 61 0.27 -1.81 2.31
CA MET A 61 -0.45 -2.40 3.43
C MET A 61 0.50 -2.87 4.53
N ASP A 62 0.19 -2.49 5.78
CA ASP A 62 0.90 -3.01 6.93
C ASP A 62 0.40 -4.42 7.24
N LEU A 63 1.29 -5.27 7.74
CA LEU A 63 0.91 -6.61 8.18
C LEU A 63 0.30 -6.61 9.58
N LYS A 64 0.84 -5.81 10.47
CA LYS A 64 0.49 -5.87 11.89
C LYS A 64 -0.57 -4.82 12.21
N MET A 65 -1.81 -5.22 12.19
CA MET A 65 -2.94 -4.36 12.53
C MET A 65 -3.86 -5.13 13.47
N PRO A 66 -4.59 -4.42 14.36
CA PRO A 66 -5.51 -5.09 15.26
C PRO A 66 -6.72 -5.63 14.53
N ARG A 67 -7.35 -6.61 15.11
CA ARG A 67 -8.58 -7.25 14.64
C ARG A 67 -8.40 -8.02 13.34
N MET A 68 -8.03 -7.36 12.26
CA MET A 68 -7.78 -8.01 10.98
C MET A 68 -6.42 -7.54 10.48
N ASP A 69 -5.43 -8.43 10.47
CA ASP A 69 -4.10 -8.07 10.03
C ASP A 69 -3.99 -8.08 8.50
N GLY A 70 -2.80 -7.76 7.99
CA GLY A 70 -2.60 -7.68 6.56
C GLY A 70 -2.77 -9.02 5.85
N PHE A 71 -2.35 -10.10 6.46
CA PHE A 71 -2.53 -11.42 5.86
C PHE A 71 -4.00 -11.76 5.70
N GLU A 72 -4.78 -11.53 6.76
CA GLU A 72 -6.22 -11.80 6.73
C GLU A 72 -6.91 -10.93 5.70
N THR A 73 -6.49 -9.67 5.60
CA THR A 73 -7.04 -8.76 4.59
C THR A 73 -6.76 -9.28 3.18
N MET A 74 -5.53 -9.73 2.94
CA MET A 74 -5.16 -10.27 1.63
C MET A 74 -5.96 -11.52 1.28
N ILE A 75 -6.21 -12.38 2.27
CA ILE A 75 -7.02 -13.58 2.06
C ILE A 75 -8.43 -13.21 1.63
N LEU A 76 -9.02 -12.22 2.30
CA LEU A 76 -10.37 -11.77 1.97
C LEU A 76 -10.42 -11.06 0.62
N MET A 77 -9.39 -10.27 0.29
CA MET A 77 -9.29 -9.66 -1.04
C MET A 77 -9.34 -10.73 -2.12
N ARG A 78 -8.59 -11.80 -1.91
CA ARG A 78 -8.55 -12.90 -2.85
C ARG A 78 -9.90 -13.59 -2.97
N GLY A 79 -10.53 -13.87 -1.83
CA GLY A 79 -11.81 -14.54 -1.79
C GLY A 79 -12.91 -13.76 -2.50
N TYR A 80 -12.88 -12.44 -2.36
CA TYR A 80 -13.85 -11.57 -3.02
C TYR A 80 -13.38 -11.07 -4.37
N GLN A 81 -12.20 -11.47 -4.82
CA GLN A 81 -11.61 -11.04 -6.09
C GLN A 81 -11.50 -9.52 -6.20
N LEU A 82 -11.13 -8.88 -5.09
CA LEU A 82 -10.98 -7.43 -5.05
C LEU A 82 -9.56 -7.05 -5.48
N GLN A 83 -9.45 -6.12 -6.42
CA GLN A 83 -8.18 -5.51 -6.82
C GLN A 83 -7.10 -6.55 -7.19
N HIS A 84 -7.49 -7.67 -7.76
CA HIS A 84 -6.58 -8.81 -7.94
C HIS A 84 -5.44 -8.52 -8.91
N GLU A 85 -5.56 -7.54 -9.78
CA GLU A 85 -4.51 -7.18 -10.72
C GLU A 85 -3.67 -6.01 -10.23
N VAL A 86 -3.98 -5.48 -9.05
CA VAL A 86 -3.31 -4.30 -8.52
C VAL A 86 -2.09 -4.72 -7.73
N PRO A 87 -0.91 -4.12 -7.96
CA PRO A 87 0.26 -4.45 -7.16
C PRO A 87 0.03 -4.09 -5.70
N LEU A 88 0.34 -5.03 -4.82
CA LEU A 88 0.21 -4.86 -3.39
C LEU A 88 1.59 -5.00 -2.77
N ILE A 89 2.00 -3.98 -2.03
CA ILE A 89 3.29 -3.91 -1.38
C ILE A 89 3.07 -3.91 0.12
N ILE A 90 3.79 -4.77 0.83
CA ILE A 90 3.70 -4.83 2.28
C ILE A 90 4.70 -3.86 2.89
N LEU A 91 4.23 -3.07 3.86
CA LEU A 91 5.07 -2.18 4.68
C LEU A 91 4.97 -2.66 6.11
N THR A 92 6.06 -3.13 6.70
CA THR A 92 5.96 -3.70 8.04
C THR A 92 7.26 -3.62 8.80
N ASN A 93 7.15 -3.66 10.13
CA ASN A 93 8.32 -3.76 11.00
C ASN A 93 8.89 -5.17 11.06
N SER A 94 8.15 -6.17 10.59
CA SER A 94 8.64 -7.55 10.61
C SER A 94 9.69 -7.74 9.53
N ASP A 95 10.82 -8.35 9.88
CA ASP A 95 11.79 -8.77 8.88
C ASP A 95 11.94 -10.31 8.90
N LEU A 96 10.93 -11.01 9.42
CA LEU A 96 10.94 -12.46 9.43
C LEU A 96 10.75 -12.98 8.01
N GLU A 97 11.61 -13.91 7.63
CA GLU A 97 11.53 -14.51 6.30
C GLU A 97 10.20 -15.23 6.09
N ALA A 98 9.66 -15.83 7.16
CA ALA A 98 8.36 -16.51 7.07
C ALA A 98 7.24 -15.54 6.71
N ASP A 99 7.26 -14.31 7.27
CA ASP A 99 6.25 -13.31 6.95
C ASP A 99 6.39 -12.84 5.51
N ARG A 100 7.62 -12.63 5.08
CA ARG A 100 7.90 -12.20 3.71
C ARG A 100 7.42 -13.25 2.70
N GLU A 101 7.72 -14.51 2.98
CA GLU A 101 7.32 -15.59 2.10
C GLU A 101 5.80 -15.77 2.07
N ARG A 102 5.16 -15.66 3.23
CA ARG A 102 3.71 -15.78 3.31
C ARG A 102 3.03 -14.66 2.53
N ALA A 103 3.54 -13.43 2.67
CA ALA A 103 3.00 -12.28 1.93
C ALA A 103 3.12 -12.51 0.43
N ARG A 104 4.27 -13.02 -0.02
CA ARG A 104 4.49 -13.30 -1.42
C ARG A 104 3.49 -14.34 -1.93
N GLN A 105 3.28 -15.41 -1.17
CA GLN A 105 2.35 -16.46 -1.55
C GLN A 105 0.91 -15.96 -1.63
N LEU A 106 0.57 -14.96 -0.82
CA LEU A 106 -0.76 -14.37 -0.84
C LEU A 106 -0.92 -13.29 -1.91
N GLY A 107 0.15 -12.98 -2.64
CA GLY A 107 0.04 -12.09 -3.78
C GLY A 107 0.79 -10.77 -3.68
N ALA A 108 1.48 -10.51 -2.58
CA ALA A 108 2.28 -9.28 -2.48
C ALA A 108 3.40 -9.33 -3.52
N VAL A 109 3.60 -8.22 -4.22
CA VAL A 109 4.63 -8.15 -5.25
C VAL A 109 5.93 -7.59 -4.71
N ASP A 110 5.89 -6.97 -3.53
CA ASP A 110 7.08 -6.43 -2.92
C ASP A 110 6.86 -6.26 -1.42
N TYR A 111 7.93 -5.97 -0.70
CA TYR A 111 7.92 -5.95 0.75
C TYR A 111 8.94 -4.91 1.20
N VAL A 112 8.50 -3.91 1.94
CA VAL A 112 9.39 -2.85 2.42
C VAL A 112 9.41 -2.89 3.94
N HIS A 113 10.59 -3.10 4.51
CA HIS A 113 10.76 -3.14 5.96
C HIS A 113 10.77 -1.70 6.49
N LYS A 114 9.92 -1.44 7.48
CA LYS A 114 9.89 -0.15 8.17
C LYS A 114 11.09 -0.11 9.10
N SER A 115 12.21 0.40 8.62
CA SER A 115 13.42 0.44 9.44
C SER A 115 13.32 1.59 10.44
N GLY A 116 14.16 1.52 11.49
CA GLY A 116 14.26 2.63 12.42
C GLY A 116 14.87 3.88 11.81
N ASP A 117 15.51 3.73 10.66
CA ASP A 117 16.05 4.85 9.91
C ASP A 117 14.98 5.35 8.96
N LEU A 118 14.36 6.47 9.30
CA LEU A 118 13.24 7.01 8.53
C LEU A 118 13.64 7.43 7.13
N ALA A 119 14.85 7.94 6.96
CA ALA A 119 15.33 8.34 5.63
C ALA A 119 15.49 7.12 4.73
N ARG A 120 15.99 6.03 5.29
CA ARG A 120 16.15 4.78 4.53
C ARG A 120 14.80 4.21 4.14
N PHE A 121 13.86 4.20 5.08
CA PHE A 121 12.51 3.71 4.78
C PHE A 121 11.88 4.56 3.68
N ARG A 122 11.99 5.88 3.77
CA ARG A 122 11.42 6.78 2.78
C ARG A 122 11.98 6.49 1.39
N SER A 123 13.30 6.38 1.30
CA SER A 123 13.95 6.11 0.02
C SER A 123 13.54 4.78 -0.57
N ALA A 124 13.48 3.75 0.28
CA ALA A 124 13.08 2.41 -0.17
C ALA A 124 11.63 2.41 -0.65
N LEU A 125 10.74 3.08 0.08
CA LEU A 125 9.35 3.16 -0.29
C LEU A 125 9.17 3.89 -1.62
N GLN A 126 9.83 5.03 -1.77
CA GLN A 126 9.72 5.81 -3.01
C GLN A 126 10.23 5.02 -4.20
N ALA A 127 11.35 4.32 -4.05
CA ALA A 127 11.89 3.50 -5.14
C ALA A 127 10.94 2.36 -5.50
N THR A 128 10.33 1.74 -4.49
CA THR A 128 9.40 0.64 -4.71
C THR A 128 8.13 1.12 -5.42
N VAL A 129 7.63 2.29 -5.03
CA VAL A 129 6.45 2.88 -5.68
C VAL A 129 6.77 3.18 -7.15
N GLU A 130 7.91 3.78 -7.42
CA GLU A 130 8.31 4.07 -8.79
C GLU A 130 8.41 2.81 -9.64
N LYS A 131 8.95 1.75 -9.06
CA LYS A 131 9.10 0.48 -9.75
C LYS A 131 7.76 -0.11 -10.17
N HIS A 132 6.75 -0.01 -9.32
CA HIS A 132 5.48 -0.70 -9.55
C HIS A 132 4.39 0.18 -10.15
N MET A 133 4.54 1.49 -10.11
CA MET A 133 3.49 2.38 -10.60
C MET A 133 3.87 3.22 -11.81
N ARG A 134 5.14 3.35 -12.05
CA ARG A 134 5.63 4.15 -13.19
C ARG A 134 5.10 5.58 -13.16
N VAL A 135 5.24 6.20 -12.02
CA VAL A 135 4.87 7.61 -11.91
C VAL A 135 6.05 8.51 -12.21
#